data_74806fa79f82f56cbc04904871e22c01
#
_entry.id   74806fa79f82f56cbc04904871e22c01
#
_cell.length_a   1.000
_cell.length_b   1.000
_cell.length_c   1.000
_cell.angle_alpha   90.00
_cell.angle_beta   90.00
_cell.angle_gamma   90.00
#
_symmetry.space_group_name_H-M   'P 1'
#
loop_
_entity.id
_entity.type
_entity.pdbx_description
1 polymer ?
#
loop_
_entity_poly.entity_id
_entity_poly.type
_entity_poly.pdbx_seq_one_letter_code
_entity_poly.pdbx_strand_id
1 'polypeptide(L)'
;MKDEAPIRCRITYNGIRKVFSTGLFINPDNWESSMQKAIPNDTKHKQINTQLSLIKQEINQAFLFLQVQKEQFDVEDIYLKYKGEDIKPSKTLIEVFNLHNSRMEKLVGIEYTKSTFSKFTEAKQHIENFLFHKYKKRNIALEDISLKFLNDFDYYLKTEKKFKQITINKSIQRVRKIIKLAIAEGFLMTDPFLLYKPKKVINSITYLTTKELYKLENHKFSQKRLEQVRDMFVFCCYTGLPYQEMSILTKKHIVKKFDGKLWIDMFRQKTKRQFSI
;
A
#
# COMPACT_ATOMS: atom_id res chain seq x y z
N MET A 1 -13.02 50.30 1.88
CA MET A 1 -12.68 49.00 1.25
C MET A 1 -13.96 48.18 0.92
N LYS A 2 -15.09 48.78 0.64
CA LYS A 2 -16.34 48.04 0.35
C LYS A 2 -16.59 47.70 -1.13
N ASP A 3 -15.73 48.15 -2.06
CA ASP A 3 -16.00 48.05 -3.50
C ASP A 3 -14.83 47.35 -4.29
N GLU A 4 -13.84 46.71 -3.62
CA GLU A 4 -12.76 46.05 -4.30
C GLU A 4 -13.04 44.52 -4.40
N ALA A 5 -12.90 43.96 -5.59
CA ALA A 5 -13.02 42.51 -5.87
C ALA A 5 -11.65 41.86 -6.03
N PRO A 6 -11.47 40.58 -5.60
CA PRO A 6 -10.21 39.86 -5.76
C PRO A 6 -9.98 39.47 -7.23
N ILE A 7 -8.75 39.72 -7.72
CA ILE A 7 -8.33 39.26 -9.04
C ILE A 7 -7.94 37.77 -8.92
N ARG A 8 -8.55 36.93 -9.75
CA ARG A 8 -8.28 35.50 -9.82
C ARG A 8 -7.51 35.16 -11.10
N CYS A 9 -6.48 34.35 -10.98
CA CYS A 9 -5.77 33.80 -12.13
C CYS A 9 -6.34 32.44 -12.49
N ARG A 10 -6.45 32.14 -13.78
CA ARG A 10 -6.90 30.86 -14.33
C ARG A 10 -5.83 30.30 -15.28
N ILE A 11 -5.27 29.16 -14.94
CA ILE A 11 -4.43 28.38 -15.82
C ILE A 11 -5.32 27.36 -16.53
N THR A 12 -5.14 27.18 -17.82
CA THR A 12 -5.83 26.15 -18.62
C THR A 12 -4.79 25.36 -19.40
N TYR A 13 -4.78 24.05 -19.22
CA TYR A 13 -3.87 23.15 -19.95
C TYR A 13 -4.57 21.82 -20.23
N ASN A 14 -4.48 21.33 -21.46
CA ASN A 14 -5.15 20.09 -21.93
C ASN A 14 -6.65 20.01 -21.56
N GLY A 15 -7.38 21.12 -21.61
CA GLY A 15 -8.80 21.18 -21.28
C GLY A 15 -9.13 21.25 -19.78
N ILE A 16 -8.15 21.05 -18.90
CA ILE A 16 -8.30 21.15 -17.44
C ILE A 16 -7.98 22.57 -16.98
N ARG A 17 -8.71 23.06 -15.95
CA ARG A 17 -8.61 24.42 -15.46
C ARG A 17 -8.28 24.44 -13.97
N LYS A 18 -7.31 25.27 -13.58
CA LYS A 18 -7.01 25.62 -12.19
C LYS A 18 -7.22 27.11 -11.98
N VAL A 19 -8.01 27.46 -10.95
CA VAL A 19 -8.26 28.85 -10.58
C VAL A 19 -7.73 29.11 -9.18
N PHE A 20 -7.00 30.21 -9.00
CA PHE A 20 -6.47 30.61 -7.69
C PHE A 20 -6.49 32.14 -7.53
N SER A 21 -6.40 32.60 -6.28
CA SER A 21 -6.33 34.04 -5.97
C SER A 21 -4.91 34.56 -6.21
N THR A 22 -4.79 35.72 -6.86
CA THR A 22 -3.52 36.41 -7.03
C THR A 22 -3.08 37.20 -5.79
N GLY A 23 -4.00 37.38 -4.82
CA GLY A 23 -3.80 38.27 -3.68
C GLY A 23 -4.00 39.76 -4.00
N LEU A 24 -4.33 40.11 -5.25
CA LEU A 24 -4.60 41.45 -5.71
C LEU A 24 -6.09 41.76 -5.70
N PHE A 25 -6.43 43.01 -5.39
CA PHE A 25 -7.79 43.52 -5.36
C PHE A 25 -7.92 44.73 -6.23
N ILE A 26 -9.06 44.92 -6.90
CA ILE A 26 -9.36 46.07 -7.77
C ILE A 26 -10.83 46.39 -7.73
N ASN A 27 -11.18 47.66 -7.93
CA ASN A 27 -12.54 48.03 -8.21
C ASN A 27 -12.94 47.47 -9.59
N PRO A 28 -14.06 46.71 -9.73
CA PRO A 28 -14.51 46.12 -11.00
C PRO A 28 -14.61 47.11 -12.14
N ASP A 29 -14.98 48.35 -11.87
CA ASP A 29 -15.10 49.41 -12.87
C ASP A 29 -13.76 49.86 -13.48
N ASN A 30 -12.66 49.57 -12.79
CA ASN A 30 -11.33 49.84 -13.22
C ASN A 30 -10.60 48.62 -13.88
N TRP A 31 -11.36 47.59 -14.24
CA TRP A 31 -10.86 46.38 -14.87
C TRP A 31 -11.25 46.26 -16.34
N GLU A 32 -10.26 46.24 -17.21
CA GLU A 32 -10.44 45.99 -18.65
C GLU A 32 -10.32 44.48 -18.95
N SER A 33 -11.49 43.86 -19.13
CA SER A 33 -11.60 42.43 -19.31
C SER A 33 -10.98 41.90 -20.62
N SER A 34 -11.03 42.68 -21.70
CA SER A 34 -10.49 42.33 -23.01
C SER A 34 -8.98 42.25 -22.98
N MET A 35 -8.33 43.16 -22.27
CA MET A 35 -6.88 43.24 -22.12
C MET A 35 -6.38 42.55 -20.84
N GLN A 36 -7.27 42.16 -19.93
CA GLN A 36 -6.95 41.61 -18.61
C GLN A 36 -5.97 42.48 -17.82
N LYS A 37 -6.27 43.77 -17.74
CA LYS A 37 -5.44 44.81 -17.10
C LYS A 37 -6.29 45.79 -16.31
N ALA A 38 -5.63 46.40 -15.33
CA ALA A 38 -6.19 47.58 -14.65
C ALA A 38 -6.00 48.82 -15.54
N ILE A 39 -7.10 49.65 -15.67
CA ILE A 39 -7.07 50.88 -16.44
C ILE A 39 -6.48 52.06 -15.64
N PRO A 40 -6.01 53.12 -16.31
CA PRO A 40 -5.32 54.27 -15.68
C PRO A 40 -6.13 55.06 -14.64
N ASN A 41 -7.43 54.86 -14.52
CA ASN A 41 -8.26 55.51 -13.54
C ASN A 41 -8.01 55.10 -12.08
N ASP A 42 -7.30 53.97 -11.90
CA ASP A 42 -6.86 53.49 -10.58
C ASP A 42 -5.44 53.97 -10.32
N THR A 43 -5.19 54.59 -9.18
CA THR A 43 -3.85 55.09 -8.78
C THR A 43 -2.86 53.94 -8.65
N LYS A 44 -3.30 52.72 -8.38
CA LYS A 44 -2.49 51.51 -8.24
C LYS A 44 -2.36 50.69 -9.54
N HIS A 45 -2.97 51.15 -10.66
CA HIS A 45 -3.00 50.38 -11.92
C HIS A 45 -1.63 49.91 -12.42
N LYS A 46 -0.60 50.75 -12.32
CA LYS A 46 0.78 50.38 -12.73
C LYS A 46 1.30 49.23 -11.88
N GLN A 47 1.14 49.33 -10.56
CA GLN A 47 1.59 48.30 -9.62
C GLN A 47 0.85 46.98 -9.85
N ILE A 48 -0.50 47.00 -9.96
CA ILE A 48 -1.30 45.82 -10.24
C ILE A 48 -0.90 45.17 -11.55
N ASN A 49 -0.76 45.95 -12.64
CA ASN A 49 -0.35 45.42 -13.95
C ASN A 49 1.06 44.83 -13.96
N THR A 50 2.00 45.43 -13.22
CA THR A 50 3.36 44.87 -13.05
C THR A 50 3.30 43.53 -12.33
N GLN A 51 2.54 43.43 -11.22
CA GLN A 51 2.40 42.19 -10.47
C GLN A 51 1.71 41.08 -11.30
N LEU A 52 0.67 41.42 -12.07
CA LEU A 52 0.03 40.48 -12.98
C LEU A 52 0.98 39.99 -14.09
N SER A 53 1.83 40.89 -14.60
CA SER A 53 2.86 40.50 -15.57
C SER A 53 3.89 39.55 -14.98
N LEU A 54 4.35 39.78 -13.75
CA LEU A 54 5.24 38.85 -13.03
C LEU A 54 4.60 37.47 -12.81
N ILE A 55 3.38 37.42 -12.30
CA ILE A 55 2.63 36.15 -12.12
C ILE A 55 2.56 35.39 -13.45
N LYS A 56 2.20 36.07 -14.55
CA LYS A 56 2.15 35.44 -15.88
C LYS A 56 3.51 34.92 -16.32
N GLN A 57 4.57 35.64 -16.07
CA GLN A 57 5.94 35.22 -16.39
C GLN A 57 6.38 34.01 -15.58
N GLU A 58 6.13 34.01 -14.28
CA GLU A 58 6.46 32.88 -13.39
C GLU A 58 5.69 31.61 -13.77
N ILE A 59 4.39 31.72 -14.11
CA ILE A 59 3.60 30.59 -14.60
C ILE A 59 4.16 30.05 -15.92
N ASN A 60 4.56 30.94 -16.85
CA ASN A 60 5.17 30.51 -18.10
C ASN A 60 6.53 29.85 -17.88
N GLN A 61 7.36 30.36 -16.97
CA GLN A 61 8.61 29.69 -16.59
C GLN A 61 8.37 28.31 -15.98
N ALA A 62 7.38 28.17 -15.09
CA ALA A 62 6.99 26.90 -14.52
C ALA A 62 6.54 25.89 -15.61
N PHE A 63 5.74 26.35 -16.57
CA PHE A 63 5.30 25.53 -17.70
C PHE A 63 6.48 25.07 -18.58
N LEU A 64 7.36 26.00 -18.99
CA LEU A 64 8.52 25.67 -19.81
C LEU A 64 9.49 24.71 -19.10
N PHE A 65 9.70 24.90 -17.79
CA PHE A 65 10.51 23.99 -16.99
C PHE A 65 9.96 22.56 -17.00
N LEU A 66 8.64 22.41 -16.83
CA LEU A 66 7.98 21.10 -16.86
C LEU A 66 8.02 20.46 -18.25
N GLN A 67 7.85 21.26 -19.30
CA GLN A 67 7.92 20.80 -20.68
C GLN A 67 9.29 20.20 -21.02
N VAL A 68 10.37 20.74 -20.44
CA VAL A 68 11.73 20.23 -20.63
C VAL A 68 12.04 19.00 -19.76
N GLN A 69 11.51 18.94 -18.54
CA GLN A 69 11.88 17.89 -17.57
C GLN A 69 10.92 16.69 -17.51
N LYS A 70 9.68 16.86 -17.92
CA LYS A 70 8.66 15.80 -17.80
C LYS A 70 8.03 15.49 -19.16
N GLU A 71 7.91 14.20 -19.45
CA GLU A 71 7.16 13.74 -20.64
C GLU A 71 5.64 13.94 -20.48
N GLN A 72 5.13 13.92 -19.25
CA GLN A 72 3.71 14.15 -18.94
C GLN A 72 3.58 14.98 -17.66
N PHE A 73 2.79 16.03 -17.72
CA PHE A 73 2.42 16.89 -16.57
C PHE A 73 1.00 17.45 -16.79
N ASP A 74 0.36 17.91 -15.73
CA ASP A 74 -0.98 18.51 -15.77
C ASP A 74 -0.99 19.96 -15.28
N VAL A 75 -2.20 20.56 -15.19
CA VAL A 75 -2.37 21.94 -14.76
C VAL A 75 -2.01 22.15 -13.28
N GLU A 76 -2.16 21.12 -12.45
CA GLU A 76 -1.79 21.15 -11.04
C GLU A 76 -0.29 21.19 -10.86
N ASP A 77 0.47 20.42 -11.66
CA ASP A 77 1.94 20.46 -11.70
C ASP A 77 2.47 21.87 -12.05
N ILE A 78 1.83 22.54 -13.01
CA ILE A 78 2.19 23.93 -13.37
C ILE A 78 1.98 24.86 -12.18
N TYR A 79 0.84 24.73 -11.49
CA TYR A 79 0.51 25.54 -10.33
C TYR A 79 1.46 25.28 -9.14
N LEU A 80 1.76 24.02 -8.82
CA LEU A 80 2.69 23.64 -7.75
C LEU A 80 4.09 24.20 -8.03
N LYS A 81 4.57 24.06 -9.28
CA LYS A 81 5.86 24.62 -9.68
C LYS A 81 5.91 26.12 -9.57
N TYR A 82 4.85 26.82 -9.99
CA TYR A 82 4.70 28.27 -9.80
C TYR A 82 4.77 28.66 -8.31
N LYS A 83 4.20 27.84 -7.41
CA LYS A 83 4.26 28.07 -5.95
C LYS A 83 5.62 27.76 -5.34
N GLY A 84 6.58 27.25 -6.10
CA GLY A 84 7.87 26.80 -5.59
C GLY A 84 7.80 25.48 -4.81
N GLU A 85 6.67 24.74 -4.93
CA GLU A 85 6.50 23.44 -4.32
C GLU A 85 7.15 22.36 -5.20
N ASP A 86 7.82 21.39 -4.55
CA ASP A 86 8.41 20.26 -5.27
C ASP A 86 7.31 19.37 -5.85
N ILE A 87 7.33 19.22 -7.15
CA ILE A 87 6.48 18.27 -7.85
C ILE A 87 7.06 16.89 -7.61
N LYS A 88 6.47 16.16 -6.69
CA LYS A 88 6.85 14.77 -6.47
C LYS A 88 6.48 13.96 -7.72
N PRO A 89 7.43 13.19 -8.28
CA PRO A 89 7.14 12.36 -9.44
C PRO A 89 5.98 11.42 -9.09
N SER A 90 4.94 11.46 -9.92
CA SER A 90 3.82 10.51 -9.81
C SER A 90 4.38 9.09 -9.85
N LYS A 91 4.22 8.36 -8.76
CA LYS A 91 4.65 6.96 -8.65
C LYS A 91 3.49 6.03 -8.98
N THR A 92 3.84 4.90 -9.54
CA THR A 92 2.86 3.86 -9.85
C THR A 92 2.85 2.78 -8.77
N LEU A 93 1.74 2.03 -8.67
CA LEU A 93 1.59 0.98 -7.67
C LEU A 93 2.69 -0.09 -7.75
N ILE A 94 3.06 -0.51 -8.96
CA ILE A 94 4.09 -1.54 -9.15
C ILE A 94 5.49 -1.03 -8.78
N GLU A 95 5.79 0.25 -9.00
CA GLU A 95 7.05 0.84 -8.55
C GLU A 95 7.17 0.83 -7.02
N VAL A 96 6.08 1.14 -6.31
CA VAL A 96 6.09 1.09 -4.84
C VAL A 96 6.19 -0.36 -4.33
N PHE A 97 5.55 -1.32 -5.00
CA PHE A 97 5.76 -2.75 -4.71
C PHE A 97 7.23 -3.15 -4.90
N ASN A 98 7.85 -2.71 -5.99
CA ASN A 98 9.26 -2.99 -6.26
C ASN A 98 10.17 -2.39 -5.18
N LEU A 99 9.93 -1.11 -4.81
CA LEU A 99 10.66 -0.45 -3.73
C LEU A 99 10.54 -1.21 -2.41
N HIS A 100 9.32 -1.59 -2.02
CA HIS A 100 9.06 -2.37 -0.80
C HIS A 100 9.76 -3.73 -0.85
N ASN A 101 9.59 -4.46 -1.95
CA ASN A 101 10.11 -5.82 -2.08
C ASN A 101 11.64 -5.83 -2.12
N SER A 102 12.27 -4.88 -2.79
CA SER A 102 13.74 -4.75 -2.80
C SER A 102 14.31 -4.44 -1.42
N ARG A 103 13.62 -3.59 -0.63
CA ARG A 103 14.02 -3.32 0.77
C ARG A 103 13.83 -4.57 1.64
N MET A 104 12.71 -5.27 1.48
CA MET A 104 12.42 -6.49 2.24
C MET A 104 13.38 -7.63 1.90
N GLU A 105 13.75 -7.79 0.64
CA GLU A 105 14.68 -8.81 0.18
C GLU A 105 16.04 -8.74 0.89
N LYS A 106 16.58 -7.52 1.04
CA LYS A 106 17.85 -7.28 1.78
C LYS A 106 17.77 -7.66 3.26
N LEU A 107 16.56 -7.72 3.82
CA LEU A 107 16.31 -8.04 5.23
C LEU A 107 15.87 -9.50 5.44
N VAL A 108 15.86 -10.33 4.37
CA VAL A 108 15.56 -11.76 4.49
C VAL A 108 16.70 -12.45 5.26
N GLY A 109 16.32 -13.21 6.29
CA GLY A 109 17.26 -13.84 7.21
C GLY A 109 17.62 -12.97 8.43
N ILE A 110 17.35 -11.65 8.38
CA ILE A 110 17.55 -10.71 9.49
C ILE A 110 16.21 -10.44 10.18
N GLU A 111 15.28 -9.76 9.50
CA GLU A 111 13.96 -9.40 10.03
C GLU A 111 12.83 -10.25 9.45
N TYR A 112 12.99 -10.70 8.22
CA TYR A 112 11.95 -11.42 7.49
C TYR A 112 12.40 -12.83 7.12
N THR A 113 11.43 -13.75 7.11
CA THR A 113 11.66 -15.08 6.53
C THR A 113 11.48 -15.03 5.01
N LYS A 114 12.13 -15.95 4.30
CA LYS A 114 11.95 -16.15 2.85
C LYS A 114 10.47 -16.35 2.49
N SER A 115 9.71 -17.06 3.34
CA SER A 115 8.27 -17.27 3.15
C SER A 115 7.49 -15.96 3.23
N THR A 116 7.87 -15.03 4.12
CA THR A 116 7.20 -13.72 4.21
C THR A 116 7.46 -12.89 2.96
N PHE A 117 8.69 -12.85 2.47
CA PHE A 117 9.07 -12.18 1.23
C PHE A 117 8.28 -12.74 0.02
N SER A 118 8.24 -14.07 -0.14
CA SER A 118 7.48 -14.73 -1.21
C SER A 118 6.02 -14.30 -1.24
N LYS A 119 5.38 -14.09 -0.07
CA LYS A 119 3.99 -13.63 0.00
C LYS A 119 3.76 -12.19 -0.50
N PHE A 120 4.74 -11.32 -0.42
CA PHE A 120 4.67 -9.98 -1.02
C PHE A 120 4.94 -10.02 -2.52
N THR A 121 5.83 -10.89 -2.99
CA THR A 121 6.06 -11.15 -4.42
C THR A 121 4.79 -11.71 -5.09
N GLU A 122 4.14 -12.69 -4.44
CA GLU A 122 2.85 -13.22 -4.89
C GLU A 122 1.76 -12.13 -4.94
N ALA A 123 1.69 -11.26 -3.92
CA ALA A 123 0.71 -10.16 -3.89
C ALA A 123 0.93 -9.19 -5.05
N LYS A 124 2.18 -8.83 -5.37
CA LYS A 124 2.53 -8.03 -6.55
C LYS A 124 2.03 -8.70 -7.83
N GLN A 125 2.34 -9.99 -8.02
CA GLN A 125 1.93 -10.75 -9.20
C GLN A 125 0.39 -10.81 -9.35
N HIS A 126 -0.35 -10.90 -8.25
CA HIS A 126 -1.81 -10.87 -8.29
C HIS A 126 -2.34 -9.51 -8.74
N ILE A 127 -1.71 -8.41 -8.32
CA ILE A 127 -2.05 -7.06 -8.77
C ILE A 127 -1.73 -6.88 -10.26
N GLU A 128 -0.55 -7.30 -10.73
CA GLU A 128 -0.18 -7.24 -12.15
C GLU A 128 -1.18 -8.00 -13.03
N ASN A 129 -1.52 -9.23 -12.63
CA ASN A 129 -2.52 -10.04 -13.34
C ASN A 129 -3.92 -9.39 -13.35
N PHE A 130 -4.33 -8.79 -12.23
CA PHE A 130 -5.59 -8.07 -12.13
C PHE A 130 -5.63 -6.83 -13.01
N LEU A 131 -4.57 -6.02 -13.00
CA LEU A 131 -4.46 -4.84 -13.85
C LEU A 131 -4.57 -5.21 -15.33
N PHE A 132 -3.87 -6.26 -15.73
CA PHE A 132 -3.96 -6.75 -17.10
C PHE A 132 -5.35 -7.31 -17.45
N HIS A 133 -5.94 -8.11 -16.54
CA HIS A 133 -7.26 -8.69 -16.75
C HIS A 133 -8.34 -7.60 -16.93
N LYS A 134 -8.38 -6.63 -16.02
CA LYS A 134 -9.48 -5.65 -15.96
C LYS A 134 -9.23 -4.41 -16.83
N TYR A 135 -8.03 -3.85 -16.76
CA TYR A 135 -7.71 -2.56 -17.37
C TYR A 135 -6.86 -2.67 -18.63
N LYS A 136 -6.38 -3.88 -18.98
CA LYS A 136 -5.43 -4.12 -20.09
C LYS A 136 -4.14 -3.28 -19.95
N LYS A 137 -3.79 -2.92 -18.73
CA LYS A 137 -2.60 -2.16 -18.36
C LYS A 137 -1.65 -3.00 -17.52
N ARG A 138 -0.36 -2.70 -17.57
CA ARG A 138 0.64 -3.38 -16.71
C ARG A 138 0.86 -2.68 -15.38
N ASN A 139 0.40 -1.44 -15.26
CA ASN A 139 0.60 -0.60 -14.08
C ASN A 139 -0.52 0.44 -13.95
N ILE A 140 -0.60 1.12 -12.79
CA ILE A 140 -1.58 2.16 -12.50
C ILE A 140 -0.92 3.26 -11.66
N ALA A 141 -1.22 4.53 -11.93
CA ALA A 141 -0.77 5.64 -11.11
C ALA A 141 -1.39 5.56 -9.71
N LEU A 142 -0.66 5.97 -8.68
CA LEU A 142 -1.18 5.92 -7.30
C LEU A 142 -2.42 6.78 -7.12
N GLU A 143 -2.52 7.90 -7.84
CA GLU A 143 -3.63 8.84 -7.83
C GLU A 143 -4.94 8.25 -8.39
N ASP A 144 -4.82 7.30 -9.31
CA ASP A 144 -5.97 6.60 -9.90
C ASP A 144 -6.53 5.47 -8.99
N ILE A 145 -5.85 5.20 -7.88
CA ILE A 145 -6.25 4.15 -6.95
C ILE A 145 -7.37 4.66 -6.03
N SER A 146 -8.46 3.91 -6.00
CA SER A 146 -9.65 4.23 -5.21
C SER A 146 -10.16 3.00 -4.44
N LEU A 147 -11.13 3.21 -3.56
CA LEU A 147 -11.82 2.10 -2.88
C LEU A 147 -12.47 1.14 -3.89
N LYS A 148 -12.95 1.66 -5.04
CA LYS A 148 -13.49 0.84 -6.13
C LYS A 148 -12.44 -0.13 -6.68
N PHE A 149 -11.19 0.33 -6.89
CA PHE A 149 -10.09 -0.53 -7.32
C PHE A 149 -9.92 -1.74 -6.37
N LEU A 150 -9.96 -1.50 -5.06
CA LEU A 150 -9.79 -2.55 -4.07
C LEU A 150 -10.96 -3.55 -4.06
N ASN A 151 -12.19 -3.05 -4.22
CA ASN A 151 -13.38 -3.90 -4.33
C ASN A 151 -13.36 -4.75 -5.61
N ASP A 152 -12.92 -4.17 -6.72
CA ASP A 152 -12.77 -4.87 -7.99
C ASP A 152 -11.68 -5.95 -7.90
N PHE A 153 -10.59 -5.68 -7.17
CA PHE A 153 -9.55 -6.66 -6.91
C PHE A 153 -10.06 -7.82 -6.02
N ASP A 154 -10.83 -7.53 -4.96
CA ASP A 154 -11.51 -8.56 -4.15
C ASP A 154 -12.41 -9.45 -5.02
N TYR A 155 -13.18 -8.85 -5.92
CA TYR A 155 -14.06 -9.56 -6.83
C TYR A 155 -13.25 -10.46 -7.78
N TYR A 156 -12.21 -9.93 -8.42
CA TYR A 156 -11.32 -10.68 -9.30
C TYR A 156 -10.68 -11.89 -8.61
N LEU A 157 -10.20 -11.73 -7.37
CA LEU A 157 -9.60 -12.84 -6.62
C LEU A 157 -10.62 -13.93 -6.31
N LYS A 158 -11.91 -13.60 -6.18
CA LYS A 158 -12.98 -14.58 -5.98
C LYS A 158 -13.36 -15.30 -7.26
N THR A 159 -13.61 -14.55 -8.31
CA THR A 159 -14.20 -15.10 -9.56
C THR A 159 -13.15 -15.79 -10.40
N GLU A 160 -12.03 -15.12 -10.67
CA GLU A 160 -11.00 -15.63 -11.57
C GLU A 160 -10.00 -16.55 -10.85
N LYS A 161 -9.59 -16.20 -9.62
CA LYS A 161 -8.61 -17.01 -8.87
C LYS A 161 -9.25 -18.02 -7.93
N LYS A 162 -10.58 -17.94 -7.70
CA LYS A 162 -11.36 -18.82 -6.81
C LYS A 162 -10.78 -18.93 -5.39
N PHE A 163 -10.20 -17.83 -4.89
CA PHE A 163 -9.59 -17.80 -3.58
C PHE A 163 -10.63 -17.75 -2.46
N LYS A 164 -10.33 -18.43 -1.33
CA LYS A 164 -11.11 -18.30 -0.10
C LYS A 164 -10.97 -16.91 0.51
N GLN A 165 -12.00 -16.41 1.18
CA GLN A 165 -12.03 -15.06 1.74
C GLN A 165 -10.83 -14.75 2.66
N ILE A 166 -10.36 -15.72 3.43
CA ILE A 166 -9.18 -15.54 4.29
C ILE A 166 -7.92 -15.21 3.48
N THR A 167 -7.74 -15.84 2.32
CA THR A 167 -6.60 -15.59 1.41
C THR A 167 -6.72 -14.22 0.77
N ILE A 168 -7.95 -13.83 0.36
CA ILE A 168 -8.24 -12.51 -0.22
C ILE A 168 -7.94 -11.41 0.78
N ASN A 169 -8.44 -11.53 2.02
CA ASN A 169 -8.16 -10.56 3.08
C ASN A 169 -6.66 -10.36 3.31
N LYS A 170 -5.88 -11.45 3.26
CA LYS A 170 -4.42 -11.40 3.38
C LYS A 170 -3.73 -10.72 2.19
N SER A 171 -4.22 -10.95 0.97
CA SER A 171 -3.72 -10.27 -0.23
C SER A 171 -4.00 -8.78 -0.17
N ILE A 172 -5.23 -8.40 0.18
CA ILE A 172 -5.63 -6.99 0.35
C ILE A 172 -4.82 -6.32 1.46
N GLN A 173 -4.58 -7.01 2.58
CA GLN A 173 -3.76 -6.47 3.67
C GLN A 173 -2.34 -6.11 3.21
N ARG A 174 -1.75 -6.91 2.29
CA ARG A 174 -0.43 -6.62 1.71
C ARG A 174 -0.48 -5.40 0.78
N VAL A 175 -1.49 -5.30 -0.09
CA VAL A 175 -1.70 -4.13 -0.93
C VAL A 175 -1.83 -2.86 -0.07
N ARG A 176 -2.62 -2.91 0.99
CA ARG A 176 -2.76 -1.78 1.93
C ARG A 176 -1.44 -1.41 2.62
N LYS A 177 -0.57 -2.38 2.89
CA LYS A 177 0.78 -2.09 3.41
C LYS A 177 1.61 -1.30 2.40
N ILE A 178 1.51 -1.62 1.12
CA ILE A 178 2.19 -0.89 0.03
C ILE A 178 1.66 0.55 -0.09
N ILE A 179 0.35 0.75 -0.01
CA ILE A 179 -0.25 2.10 -0.02
C ILE A 179 0.21 2.91 1.21
N LYS A 180 0.26 2.30 2.39
CA LYS A 180 0.81 2.98 3.58
C LYS A 180 2.27 3.37 3.41
N LEU A 181 3.08 2.54 2.75
CA LEU A 181 4.45 2.91 2.39
C LEU A 181 4.46 4.10 1.42
N ALA A 182 3.60 4.10 0.40
CA ALA A 182 3.49 5.22 -0.54
C ALA A 182 3.16 6.55 0.17
N ILE A 183 2.29 6.51 1.18
CA ILE A 183 1.96 7.68 2.02
C ILE A 183 3.17 8.09 2.86
N ALA A 184 3.84 7.15 3.51
CA ALA A 184 5.02 7.42 4.35
C ALA A 184 6.19 8.02 3.54
N GLU A 185 6.37 7.58 2.28
CA GLU A 185 7.37 8.14 1.34
C GLU A 185 6.89 9.46 0.70
N GLY A 186 5.66 9.89 0.97
CA GLY A 186 5.04 11.09 0.43
C GLY A 186 4.70 11.02 -1.07
N PHE A 187 4.55 9.81 -1.64
CA PHE A 187 4.07 9.61 -3.01
C PHE A 187 2.55 9.70 -3.12
N LEU A 188 1.83 9.62 -2.00
CA LEU A 188 0.39 9.72 -1.91
C LEU A 188 0.02 10.51 -0.64
N MET A 189 -0.92 11.45 -0.76
CA MET A 189 -1.27 12.34 0.35
C MET A 189 -2.28 11.70 1.34
N THR A 190 -3.17 10.87 0.84
CA THR A 190 -4.27 10.28 1.63
C THR A 190 -4.42 8.79 1.35
N ASP A 191 -4.96 8.03 2.32
CA ASP A 191 -5.23 6.60 2.14
C ASP A 191 -6.55 6.40 1.37
N PRO A 192 -6.51 5.94 0.09
CA PRO A 192 -7.72 5.68 -0.69
C PRO A 192 -8.54 4.52 -0.13
N PHE A 193 -7.98 3.74 0.80
CA PHE A 193 -8.61 2.57 1.41
C PHE A 193 -9.04 2.79 2.86
N LEU A 194 -9.12 4.04 3.31
CA LEU A 194 -9.48 4.37 4.70
C LEU A 194 -10.81 3.74 5.12
N LEU A 195 -11.80 3.76 4.22
CA LEU A 195 -13.14 3.22 4.48
C LEU A 195 -13.25 1.70 4.25
N TYR A 196 -12.19 1.03 3.80
CA TYR A 196 -12.24 -0.40 3.55
C TYR A 196 -12.33 -1.21 4.85
N LYS A 197 -13.34 -2.05 4.93
CA LYS A 197 -13.51 -3.03 6.01
C LYS A 197 -13.34 -4.46 5.46
N PRO A 198 -12.40 -5.26 5.99
CA PRO A 198 -12.23 -6.64 5.56
C PRO A 198 -13.49 -7.47 5.88
N LYS A 199 -13.87 -8.36 4.97
CA LYS A 199 -15.02 -9.24 5.19
C LYS A 199 -14.71 -10.25 6.30
N LYS A 200 -15.65 -10.46 7.19
CA LYS A 200 -15.53 -11.45 8.28
C LYS A 200 -15.37 -12.86 7.69
N VAL A 201 -14.52 -13.65 8.29
CA VAL A 201 -14.32 -15.06 7.96
C VAL A 201 -14.70 -15.86 9.17
N ILE A 202 -15.66 -16.75 8.99
CA ILE A 202 -16.05 -17.72 10.02
C ILE A 202 -15.18 -18.96 9.79
N ASN A 203 -14.28 -19.24 10.72
CA ASN A 203 -13.48 -20.47 10.69
C ASN A 203 -14.15 -21.50 11.60
N SER A 204 -14.59 -22.62 11.04
CA SER A 204 -14.87 -23.81 11.81
C SER A 204 -13.54 -24.48 12.17
N ILE A 205 -13.30 -24.63 13.46
CA ILE A 205 -12.13 -25.37 13.95
C ILE A 205 -12.51 -26.83 14.00
N THR A 206 -11.83 -27.66 13.21
CA THR A 206 -11.96 -29.12 13.27
C THR A 206 -10.82 -29.66 14.14
N TYR A 207 -11.15 -30.42 15.12
CA TYR A 207 -10.21 -31.09 16.04
C TYR A 207 -10.61 -32.56 16.21
N LEU A 208 -9.67 -33.40 16.59
CA LEU A 208 -9.95 -34.77 16.96
C LEU A 208 -10.46 -34.83 18.39
N THR A 209 -11.51 -35.61 18.62
CA THR A 209 -11.91 -35.97 19.98
C THR A 209 -10.90 -36.93 20.59
N THR A 210 -10.89 -37.07 21.92
CA THR A 210 -9.98 -38.02 22.62
C THR A 210 -10.16 -39.43 22.10
N LYS A 211 -11.41 -39.85 21.78
CA LYS A 211 -11.68 -41.17 21.21
C LYS A 211 -11.09 -41.36 19.81
N GLU A 212 -11.14 -40.33 18.98
CA GLU A 212 -10.56 -40.37 17.63
C GLU A 212 -9.04 -40.35 17.67
N LEU A 213 -8.45 -39.56 18.58
CA LEU A 213 -7.00 -39.55 18.79
C LEU A 213 -6.51 -40.92 19.25
N TYR A 214 -7.20 -41.54 20.22
CA TYR A 214 -6.88 -42.91 20.70
C TYR A 214 -6.98 -43.97 19.59
N LYS A 215 -8.02 -43.88 18.72
CA LYS A 215 -8.13 -44.76 17.56
C LYS A 215 -6.96 -44.58 16.59
N LEU A 216 -6.58 -43.36 16.32
CA LEU A 216 -5.46 -43.05 15.43
C LEU A 216 -4.14 -43.57 16.01
N GLU A 217 -3.89 -43.37 17.30
CA GLU A 217 -2.67 -43.78 18.00
C GLU A 217 -2.48 -45.32 17.92
N ASN A 218 -3.57 -46.09 18.07
CA ASN A 218 -3.53 -47.53 18.05
C ASN A 218 -3.75 -48.17 16.66
N HIS A 219 -3.93 -47.32 15.62
CA HIS A 219 -4.15 -47.83 14.28
C HIS A 219 -2.83 -48.34 13.66
N LYS A 220 -2.86 -49.58 13.15
CA LYS A 220 -1.73 -50.16 12.42
C LYS A 220 -1.86 -49.87 10.93
N PHE A 221 -0.90 -49.17 10.40
CA PHE A 221 -0.82 -48.90 8.97
C PHE A 221 0.02 -49.96 8.26
N SER A 222 -0.35 -50.33 7.05
CA SER A 222 0.44 -51.22 6.20
C SER A 222 1.75 -50.62 5.73
N GLN A 223 1.84 -49.28 5.73
CA GLN A 223 3.01 -48.50 5.26
C GLN A 223 3.71 -47.87 6.46
N LYS A 224 4.97 -48.17 6.72
CA LYS A 224 5.80 -47.59 7.79
C LYS A 224 5.83 -46.05 7.75
N ARG A 225 5.78 -45.46 6.56
CA ARG A 225 5.74 -43.99 6.40
C ARG A 225 4.50 -43.39 7.07
N LEU A 226 3.34 -44.04 6.95
CA LEU A 226 2.10 -43.55 7.58
C LEU A 226 2.15 -43.72 9.11
N GLU A 227 2.79 -44.78 9.61
CA GLU A 227 3.04 -44.93 11.05
C GLU A 227 3.90 -43.79 11.60
N GLN A 228 4.98 -43.44 10.92
CA GLN A 228 5.83 -42.29 11.32
C GLN A 228 5.04 -40.97 11.33
N VAL A 229 4.20 -40.72 10.30
CA VAL A 229 3.37 -39.52 10.25
C VAL A 229 2.36 -39.50 11.38
N ARG A 230 1.71 -40.64 11.70
CA ARG A 230 0.83 -40.81 12.84
C ARG A 230 1.56 -40.47 14.15
N ASP A 231 2.71 -41.06 14.39
CA ASP A 231 3.47 -40.88 15.63
C ASP A 231 3.91 -39.43 15.84
N MET A 232 4.35 -38.78 14.78
CA MET A 232 4.67 -37.34 14.80
C MET A 232 3.43 -36.48 15.09
N PHE A 233 2.28 -36.80 14.49
CA PHE A 233 1.05 -36.08 14.72
C PHE A 233 0.53 -36.27 16.15
N VAL A 234 0.50 -37.50 16.64
CA VAL A 234 0.10 -37.85 18.01
C VAL A 234 1.00 -37.16 19.03
N PHE A 235 2.33 -37.17 18.79
CA PHE A 235 3.28 -36.45 19.62
C PHE A 235 2.99 -34.94 19.67
N CYS A 236 2.69 -34.34 18.52
CA CYS A 236 2.28 -32.93 18.46
C CYS A 236 0.95 -32.67 19.22
N CYS A 237 0.00 -33.60 19.18
CA CYS A 237 -1.24 -33.46 19.93
C CYS A 237 -1.01 -33.46 21.44
N TYR A 238 -0.17 -34.34 21.97
CA TYR A 238 0.13 -34.41 23.39
C TYR A 238 1.04 -33.28 23.91
N THR A 239 1.99 -32.84 23.08
CA THR A 239 2.94 -31.80 23.49
C THR A 239 2.50 -30.38 23.14
N GLY A 240 1.53 -30.20 22.25
CA GLY A 240 1.15 -28.89 21.71
C GLY A 240 2.21 -28.27 20.80
N LEU A 241 3.25 -29.03 20.43
CA LEU A 241 4.31 -28.56 19.56
C LEU A 241 3.79 -28.39 18.12
N PRO A 242 4.03 -27.22 17.48
CA PRO A 242 3.85 -27.11 16.04
C PRO A 242 4.81 -28.04 15.30
N TYR A 243 4.41 -28.48 14.11
CA TYR A 243 5.21 -29.37 13.26
C TYR A 243 6.66 -28.87 13.06
N GLN A 244 6.86 -27.59 12.89
CA GLN A 244 8.17 -27.00 12.62
C GLN A 244 9.12 -27.14 13.81
N GLU A 245 8.64 -26.96 15.02
CA GLU A 245 9.40 -27.16 16.25
C GLU A 245 9.68 -28.65 16.50
N MET A 246 8.67 -29.52 16.24
CA MET A 246 8.85 -30.95 16.33
C MET A 246 9.91 -31.46 15.33
N SER A 247 9.91 -30.96 14.09
CA SER A 247 10.84 -31.40 13.05
C SER A 247 12.34 -31.12 13.34
N ILE A 248 12.60 -30.13 14.22
CA ILE A 248 13.97 -29.76 14.65
C ILE A 248 14.28 -30.25 16.07
N LEU A 249 13.36 -30.96 16.69
CA LEU A 249 13.55 -31.48 18.06
C LEU A 249 14.71 -32.48 18.10
N THR A 250 15.61 -32.32 19.07
CA THR A 250 16.75 -33.19 19.32
C THR A 250 16.84 -33.51 20.82
N LYS A 251 17.62 -34.52 21.17
CA LYS A 251 17.88 -34.88 22.58
C LYS A 251 18.40 -33.71 23.42
N LYS A 252 19.07 -32.74 22.83
CA LYS A 252 19.58 -31.52 23.52
C LYS A 252 18.45 -30.60 24.03
N HIS A 253 17.28 -30.71 23.46
CA HIS A 253 16.12 -29.93 23.88
C HIS A 253 15.35 -30.59 25.04
N ILE A 254 15.70 -31.83 25.39
CA ILE A 254 15.07 -32.55 26.50
C ILE A 254 15.95 -32.35 27.74
N VAL A 255 15.41 -31.62 28.70
CA VAL A 255 16.13 -31.23 29.94
C VAL A 255 15.37 -31.72 31.16
N LYS A 256 16.10 -32.12 32.19
CA LYS A 256 15.53 -32.43 33.50
C LYS A 256 15.43 -31.13 34.31
N LYS A 257 14.22 -30.78 34.77
CA LYS A 257 13.99 -29.57 35.56
C LYS A 257 13.92 -29.85 37.07
N PHE A 258 13.61 -28.81 37.82
CA PHE A 258 13.58 -28.81 39.31
C PHE A 258 12.57 -29.83 39.89
N ASP A 259 11.52 -30.17 39.15
CA ASP A 259 10.51 -31.18 39.54
C ASP A 259 10.96 -32.63 39.26
N GLY A 260 12.19 -32.82 38.75
CA GLY A 260 12.74 -34.09 38.38
C GLY A 260 12.19 -34.69 37.09
N LYS A 261 11.27 -34.02 36.41
CA LYS A 261 10.65 -34.47 35.16
C LYS A 261 11.43 -34.00 33.94
N LEU A 262 11.19 -34.68 32.83
CA LEU A 262 11.74 -34.31 31.52
C LEU A 262 10.85 -33.24 30.89
N TRP A 263 11.47 -32.17 30.48
CA TRP A 263 10.84 -31.04 29.81
C TRP A 263 11.46 -30.84 28.43
N ILE A 264 10.64 -30.38 27.47
CA ILE A 264 11.13 -29.91 26.17
C ILE A 264 11.35 -28.39 26.29
N ASP A 265 12.61 -27.96 26.20
CA ASP A 265 13.00 -26.56 26.29
C ASP A 265 13.64 -26.09 25.00
N MET A 266 12.97 -25.16 24.29
CA MET A 266 13.43 -24.69 22.99
C MET A 266 12.88 -23.31 22.63
N PHE A 267 13.43 -22.72 21.57
CA PHE A 267 12.97 -21.45 21.03
C PHE A 267 12.00 -21.65 19.85
N ARG A 268 10.90 -20.94 19.88
CA ARG A 268 9.92 -20.96 18.79
C ARG A 268 10.51 -20.34 17.52
N GLN A 269 10.54 -21.09 16.42
CA GLN A 269 11.16 -20.64 15.17
C GLN A 269 10.53 -19.35 14.63
N LYS A 270 9.21 -19.22 14.76
CA LYS A 270 8.45 -18.07 14.25
C LYS A 270 8.64 -16.79 15.06
N THR A 271 8.68 -16.90 16.39
CA THR A 271 8.64 -15.73 17.28
C THR A 271 9.92 -15.52 18.05
N LYS A 272 10.88 -16.46 17.96
CA LYS A 272 12.14 -16.52 18.72
C LYS A 272 11.95 -16.46 20.25
N ARG A 273 10.74 -16.74 20.73
CA ARG A 273 10.46 -16.82 22.18
C ARG A 273 10.79 -18.21 22.69
N GLN A 274 11.45 -18.27 23.85
CA GLN A 274 11.65 -19.53 24.57
C GLN A 274 10.32 -20.04 25.11
N PHE A 275 10.16 -21.34 25.11
CA PHE A 275 9.03 -22.03 25.73
C PHE A 275 9.51 -23.37 26.30
N SER A 276 8.77 -23.88 27.27
CA SER A 276 9.00 -25.15 27.93
C SER A 276 7.68 -25.92 28.04
N ILE A 277 7.68 -27.21 27.76
CA ILE A 277 6.52 -28.11 27.81
C ILE A 277 6.92 -29.34 28.62
#